data_3e82658f1eed64b7f8bfa9d3cd5d29db
#
_entry.id   3e82658f1eed64b7f8bfa9d3cd5d29db
#
_cell.length_a   1.000
_cell.length_b   1.000
_cell.length_c   1.000
_cell.angle_alpha   90.00
_cell.angle_beta   90.00
_cell.angle_gamma   90.00
#
_symmetry.space_group_name_H-M   'P 1'
#
loop_
_entity.id
_entity.type
_entity.pdbx_description
1 polymer ?
#
loop_
_entity_poly.entity_id
_entity_poly.type
_entity_poly.pdbx_seq_one_letter_code
_entity_poly.pdbx_strand_id
1 'polypeptide(L)'
;MVLAKHLNRQDIEAIVNLIRGWDEPKITWSAICDEAESLVGKRPTRQSLSAQEAIKDAYQSKKDSIKGKAPAKPRPASLNAAASRIANLEAEVAELKEQNRRYKQMFVVWQYNAYKRGMTEDSLNAAMPKIDRERSDESVR
;
A
#
# COMPACT_ATOMS: atom_id res chain seq x y z
N MET A 1 18.48 -0.86 31.52
CA MET A 1 18.38 -0.78 30.05
C MET A 1 17.21 -1.64 29.60
N VAL A 2 16.12 -1.05 29.15
CA VAL A 2 14.95 -1.80 28.70
C VAL A 2 15.20 -2.16 27.22
N LEU A 3 15.55 -3.41 26.94
CA LEU A 3 15.75 -3.93 25.58
C LEU A 3 14.49 -3.70 24.76
N ALA A 4 14.62 -3.02 23.64
CA ALA A 4 13.54 -2.85 22.68
C ALA A 4 13.11 -4.22 22.16
N LYS A 5 11.80 -4.55 22.27
CA LYS A 5 11.25 -5.77 21.70
C LYS A 5 11.42 -5.72 20.18
N HIS A 6 12.02 -6.73 19.59
CA HIS A 6 11.98 -6.91 18.14
C HIS A 6 10.53 -7.15 17.72
N LEU A 7 10.03 -6.32 16.81
CA LEU A 7 8.70 -6.48 16.24
C LEU A 7 8.70 -7.74 15.36
N ASN A 8 7.79 -8.65 15.64
CA ASN A 8 7.57 -9.81 14.79
C ASN A 8 6.65 -9.44 13.61
N ARG A 9 6.44 -10.37 12.67
CA ARG A 9 5.61 -10.13 11.49
C ARG A 9 4.16 -9.78 11.83
N GLN A 10 3.60 -10.42 12.86
CA GLN A 10 2.23 -10.16 13.32
C GLN A 10 2.13 -8.76 13.96
N ASP A 11 3.13 -8.37 14.75
CA ASP A 11 3.19 -7.03 15.33
C ASP A 11 3.25 -5.95 14.23
N ILE A 12 4.04 -6.15 13.19
CA ILE A 12 4.16 -5.24 12.05
C ILE A 12 2.82 -5.13 11.32
N GLU A 13 2.15 -6.25 11.04
CA GLU A 13 0.87 -6.29 10.35
C GLU A 13 -0.23 -5.60 11.18
N ALA A 14 -0.27 -5.83 12.49
CA ALA A 14 -1.20 -5.17 13.40
C ALA A 14 -1.00 -3.65 13.41
N ILE A 15 0.25 -3.18 13.46
CA ILE A 15 0.58 -1.74 13.43
C ILE A 15 0.24 -1.11 12.08
N VAL A 16 0.50 -1.80 10.96
CA VAL A 16 0.11 -1.33 9.63
C VAL A 16 -1.41 -1.18 9.53
N ASN A 17 -2.17 -2.13 10.07
CA ASN A 17 -3.63 -2.07 10.09
C ASN A 17 -4.14 -0.94 10.99
N LEU A 18 -3.51 -0.72 12.16
CA LEU A 18 -3.78 0.43 13.03
C LEU A 18 -3.61 1.76 12.27
N ILE A 19 -2.49 1.93 11.56
CA ILE A 19 -2.20 3.13 10.77
C ILE A 19 -3.22 3.32 9.65
N ARG A 20 -3.59 2.26 8.94
CA ARG A 20 -4.59 2.31 7.87
C ARG A 20 -5.96 2.71 8.38
N GLY A 21 -6.34 2.20 9.56
CA GLY A 21 -7.59 2.52 10.24
C GLY A 21 -7.60 3.85 10.99
N TRP A 22 -6.50 4.61 11.00
CA TRP A 22 -6.39 5.86 11.75
C TRP A 22 -7.49 6.84 11.38
N ASP A 23 -8.31 7.26 12.35
CA ASP A 23 -9.49 8.11 12.10
C ASP A 23 -9.31 9.56 12.61
N GLU A 24 -8.20 9.87 13.28
CA GLU A 24 -7.92 11.21 13.76
C GLU A 24 -7.41 12.14 12.65
N PRO A 25 -7.69 13.46 12.78
CA PRO A 25 -7.28 14.46 11.78
C PRO A 25 -5.77 14.67 11.69
N LYS A 26 -5.02 14.13 12.64
CA LYS A 26 -3.56 14.23 12.68
C LYS A 26 -2.95 12.91 13.10
N ILE A 27 -1.99 12.42 12.30
CA ILE A 27 -1.21 11.24 12.63
C ILE A 27 0.20 11.66 13.06
N THR A 28 0.68 11.14 14.19
CA THR A 28 2.04 11.36 14.69
C THR A 28 2.67 10.06 15.13
N TRP A 29 4.00 9.97 15.05
CA TRP A 29 4.73 8.79 15.51
C TRP A 29 4.51 8.49 17.00
N SER A 30 4.35 9.56 17.82
CA SER A 30 4.08 9.38 19.26
C SER A 30 2.73 8.70 19.47
N ALA A 31 1.67 9.20 18.83
CA ALA A 31 0.35 8.62 18.92
C ALA A 31 0.31 7.15 18.47
N ILE A 32 1.02 6.83 17.37
CA ILE A 32 1.13 5.44 16.94
C ILE A 32 1.87 4.57 17.96
N CYS A 33 2.94 5.08 18.58
CA CYS A 33 3.65 4.34 19.62
C CYS A 33 2.76 4.07 20.84
N ASP A 34 1.92 5.04 21.21
CA ASP A 34 0.99 4.95 22.34
C ASP A 34 -0.11 3.90 22.06
N GLU A 35 -0.77 3.99 20.90
CA GLU A 35 -1.81 3.04 20.50
C GLU A 35 -1.27 1.62 20.25
N ALA A 36 -0.08 1.51 19.67
CA ALA A 36 0.56 0.23 19.40
C ALA A 36 0.95 -0.55 20.66
N GLU A 37 1.06 0.12 21.82
CA GLU A 37 1.36 -0.53 23.09
C GLU A 37 0.35 -1.62 23.43
N SER A 38 -0.93 -1.35 23.22
CA SER A 38 -2.03 -2.31 23.48
C SER A 38 -1.96 -3.54 22.56
N LEU A 39 -1.44 -3.38 21.33
CA LEU A 39 -1.37 -4.44 20.33
C LEU A 39 -0.14 -5.33 20.50
N VAL A 40 0.99 -4.71 20.89
CA VAL A 40 2.31 -5.37 20.93
C VAL A 40 2.71 -5.77 22.37
N GLY A 41 1.94 -5.31 23.37
CA GLY A 41 2.17 -5.57 24.81
C GLY A 41 3.30 -4.75 25.41
N LYS A 42 3.95 -3.88 24.65
CA LYS A 42 4.95 -2.92 25.10
C LYS A 42 5.03 -1.75 24.13
N ARG A 43 5.10 -0.54 24.65
CA ARG A 43 5.22 0.68 23.84
C ARG A 43 6.46 0.61 22.95
N PRO A 44 6.30 0.54 21.61
CA PRO A 44 7.44 0.53 20.68
C PRO A 44 8.05 1.94 20.59
N THR A 45 9.31 2.02 20.18
CA THR A 45 9.96 3.30 19.92
C THR A 45 9.70 3.75 18.48
N ARG A 46 9.75 5.06 18.25
CA ARG A 46 9.69 5.61 16.89
C ARG A 46 10.74 4.99 15.97
N GLN A 47 11.95 4.77 16.50
CA GLN A 47 13.05 4.16 15.71
C GLN A 47 12.72 2.73 15.29
N SER A 48 12.18 1.91 16.22
CA SER A 48 11.80 0.53 15.89
C SER A 48 10.66 0.46 14.87
N LEU A 49 9.70 1.40 14.91
CA LEU A 49 8.62 1.48 13.92
C LEU A 49 9.12 1.96 12.56
N SER A 50 9.91 3.04 12.55
CA SER A 50 10.40 3.61 11.29
C SER A 50 11.46 2.78 10.58
N ALA A 51 12.08 1.82 11.28
CA ALA A 51 13.00 0.84 10.70
C ALA A 51 12.26 -0.21 9.85
N GLN A 52 10.95 -0.37 10.04
CA GLN A 52 10.12 -1.29 9.26
C GLN A 52 9.52 -0.56 8.06
N GLU A 53 9.94 -0.94 6.85
CA GLU A 53 9.51 -0.30 5.60
C GLU A 53 7.99 -0.28 5.45
N ALA A 54 7.33 -1.42 5.71
CA ALA A 54 5.87 -1.53 5.63
C ALA A 54 5.12 -0.54 6.54
N ILE A 55 5.64 -0.30 7.76
CA ILE A 55 5.07 0.67 8.71
C ILE A 55 5.34 2.10 8.24
N LYS A 56 6.55 2.37 7.74
CA LYS A 56 6.93 3.68 7.21
C LYS A 56 6.07 4.08 6.01
N ASP A 57 5.86 3.15 5.08
CA ASP A 57 5.04 3.36 3.89
C ASP A 57 3.57 3.60 4.25
N ALA A 58 3.02 2.78 5.16
CA ALA A 58 1.66 2.96 5.66
C ALA A 58 1.49 4.34 6.34
N TYR A 59 2.48 4.75 7.16
CA TYR A 59 2.47 6.06 7.81
C TYR A 59 2.50 7.20 6.80
N GLN A 60 3.40 7.16 5.81
CA GLN A 60 3.53 8.20 4.82
C GLN A 60 2.25 8.31 3.97
N SER A 61 1.75 7.19 3.48
CA SER A 61 0.51 7.11 2.71
C SER A 61 -0.69 7.69 3.49
N LYS A 62 -0.83 7.33 4.78
CA LYS A 62 -1.90 7.86 5.62
C LYS A 62 -1.75 9.35 5.88
N LYS A 63 -0.54 9.79 6.17
CA LYS A 63 -0.22 11.21 6.40
C LYS A 63 -0.54 12.08 5.18
N ASP A 64 -0.22 11.61 3.99
CA ASP A 64 -0.50 12.31 2.73
C ASP A 64 -1.99 12.33 2.44
N SER A 65 -2.70 11.23 2.73
CA SER A 65 -4.17 11.17 2.67
C SER A 65 -4.84 12.18 3.61
N ILE A 66 -4.33 12.35 4.83
CA ILE A 66 -4.84 13.33 5.80
C ILE A 66 -4.55 14.77 5.34
N LYS A 67 -3.34 15.03 4.81
CA LYS A 67 -2.95 16.36 4.28
C LYS A 67 -3.72 16.76 3.03
N GLY A 68 -4.06 15.79 2.17
CA GLY A 68 -4.72 16.01 0.90
C GLY A 68 -6.17 16.50 1.00
N LYS A 69 -6.69 16.81 2.21
CA LYS A 69 -8.06 17.31 2.43
C LYS A 69 -9.12 16.58 1.59
N ALA A 70 -8.98 15.27 1.43
CA ALA A 70 -10.11 14.50 0.93
C ALA A 70 -11.28 14.74 1.91
N PRO A 71 -12.47 15.16 1.43
CA PRO A 71 -13.61 15.37 2.29
C PRO A 71 -13.82 14.09 3.11
N ALA A 72 -14.03 14.25 4.41
CA ALA A 72 -14.27 13.12 5.31
C ALA A 72 -15.32 12.23 4.65
N LYS A 73 -15.00 10.97 4.39
CA LYS A 73 -15.95 10.05 3.74
C LYS A 73 -17.20 10.02 4.60
N PRO A 74 -18.40 10.30 4.02
CA PRO A 74 -19.62 10.36 4.80
C PRO A 74 -19.79 9.05 5.58
N ARG A 75 -20.10 9.18 6.87
CA ARG A 75 -20.39 8.02 7.71
C ARG A 75 -21.63 7.29 7.14
N PRO A 76 -21.62 5.96 7.11
CA PRO A 76 -22.81 5.23 6.66
C PRO A 76 -24.03 5.60 7.49
N ALA A 77 -25.18 5.78 6.84
CA ALA A 77 -26.41 6.19 7.51
C ALA A 77 -27.00 5.11 8.45
N SER A 78 -26.58 3.84 8.29
CA SER A 78 -27.03 2.72 9.11
C SER A 78 -25.98 1.62 9.17
N LEU A 79 -26.13 0.70 10.14
CA LEU A 79 -25.29 -0.50 10.24
C LEU A 79 -25.40 -1.40 9.00
N ASN A 80 -26.60 -1.50 8.42
CA ASN A 80 -26.79 -2.27 7.19
C ASN A 80 -26.07 -1.63 6.00
N ALA A 81 -26.10 -0.31 5.89
CA ALA A 81 -25.35 0.40 4.86
C ALA A 81 -23.83 0.26 5.05
N ALA A 82 -23.37 0.24 6.30
CA ALA A 82 -21.97 -0.05 6.62
C ALA A 82 -21.57 -1.49 6.23
N ALA A 83 -22.41 -2.46 6.59
CA ALA A 83 -22.17 -3.88 6.26
C ALA A 83 -22.14 -4.10 4.73
N SER A 84 -23.07 -3.52 3.99
CA SER A 84 -23.09 -3.59 2.52
C SER A 84 -21.84 -2.95 1.91
N ARG A 85 -21.40 -1.82 2.45
CA ARG A 85 -20.16 -1.17 1.98
C ARG A 85 -18.92 -2.01 2.27
N ILE A 86 -18.82 -2.65 3.44
CA ILE A 86 -17.74 -3.57 3.78
C ILE A 86 -17.75 -4.75 2.80
N ALA A 87 -18.88 -5.40 2.59
CA ALA A 87 -18.98 -6.51 1.66
C ALA A 87 -18.57 -6.13 0.22
N ASN A 88 -18.97 -4.96 -0.26
CA ASN A 88 -18.56 -4.47 -1.57
C ASN A 88 -17.04 -4.22 -1.65
N LEU A 89 -16.46 -3.62 -0.62
CA LEU A 89 -15.00 -3.38 -0.57
C LEU A 89 -14.21 -4.68 -0.48
N GLU A 90 -14.71 -5.66 0.27
CA GLU A 90 -14.10 -7.00 0.35
C GLU A 90 -14.12 -7.71 -1.00
N ALA A 91 -15.24 -7.62 -1.73
CA ALA A 91 -15.36 -8.15 -3.09
C ALA A 91 -14.40 -7.46 -4.06
N GLU A 92 -14.32 -6.13 -4.03
CA GLU A 92 -13.38 -5.35 -4.85
C GLU A 92 -11.92 -5.73 -4.54
N VAL A 93 -11.57 -5.86 -3.26
CA VAL A 93 -10.23 -6.29 -2.83
C VAL A 93 -9.92 -7.71 -3.33
N ALA A 94 -10.89 -8.62 -3.27
CA ALA A 94 -10.71 -9.98 -3.78
C ALA A 94 -10.47 -9.99 -5.29
N GLU A 95 -11.24 -9.20 -6.05
CA GLU A 95 -11.08 -9.04 -7.50
C GLU A 95 -9.71 -8.44 -7.86
N LEU A 96 -9.29 -7.37 -7.19
CA LEU A 96 -8.00 -6.74 -7.40
C LEU A 96 -6.83 -7.67 -7.06
N LYS A 97 -6.96 -8.47 -5.99
CA LYS A 97 -5.95 -9.48 -5.64
C LYS A 97 -5.83 -10.55 -6.73
N GLU A 98 -6.95 -11.02 -7.28
CA GLU A 98 -6.94 -12.01 -8.35
C GLU A 98 -6.35 -11.41 -9.65
N GLN A 99 -6.71 -10.18 -9.98
CA GLN A 99 -6.12 -9.47 -11.12
C GLN A 99 -4.60 -9.30 -10.96
N ASN A 100 -4.14 -8.91 -9.77
CA ASN A 100 -2.73 -8.79 -9.45
C ASN A 100 -2.00 -10.14 -9.57
N ARG A 101 -2.64 -11.23 -9.13
CA ARG A 101 -2.12 -12.60 -9.28
C ARG A 101 -1.92 -12.95 -10.76
N ARG A 102 -2.91 -12.63 -11.62
CA ARG A 102 -2.82 -12.86 -13.06
C ARG A 102 -1.68 -12.07 -13.71
N TYR A 103 -1.54 -10.78 -13.35
CA TYR A 103 -0.41 -9.96 -13.83
C TYR A 103 0.94 -10.54 -13.41
N LYS A 104 1.09 -10.95 -12.15
CA LYS A 104 2.33 -11.60 -11.68
C LYS A 104 2.64 -12.86 -12.47
N GLN A 105 1.65 -13.68 -12.78
CA GLN A 105 1.84 -14.88 -13.63
C GLN A 105 2.29 -14.49 -15.05
N MET A 106 1.69 -13.46 -15.65
CA MET A 106 2.13 -12.95 -16.94
C MET A 106 3.58 -12.46 -16.92
N PHE A 107 3.97 -11.73 -15.87
CA PHE A 107 5.35 -11.29 -15.70
C PHE A 107 6.33 -12.46 -15.60
N VAL A 108 5.99 -13.52 -14.88
CA VAL A 108 6.84 -14.72 -14.81
C VAL A 108 7.03 -15.34 -16.19
N VAL A 109 5.96 -15.44 -16.99
CA VAL A 109 6.04 -15.95 -18.37
C VAL A 109 6.91 -15.05 -19.25
N TRP A 110 6.73 -13.73 -19.13
CA TRP A 110 7.51 -12.77 -19.90
C TRP A 110 8.99 -12.78 -19.51
N GLN A 111 9.31 -12.86 -18.22
CA GLN A 111 10.68 -13.01 -17.72
C GLN A 111 11.34 -14.29 -18.27
N TYR A 112 10.62 -15.41 -18.23
CA TYR A 112 11.12 -16.65 -18.79
C TYR A 112 11.41 -16.54 -20.30
N ASN A 113 10.49 -15.94 -21.06
CA ASN A 113 10.66 -15.74 -22.50
C ASN A 113 11.80 -14.77 -22.83
N ALA A 114 11.95 -13.72 -22.03
CA ALA A 114 13.05 -12.77 -22.14
C ALA A 114 14.39 -13.43 -21.86
N TYR A 115 14.48 -14.22 -20.80
CA TYR A 115 15.68 -15.01 -20.48
C TYR A 115 16.06 -15.95 -21.62
N LYS A 116 15.10 -16.68 -22.20
CA LYS A 116 15.35 -17.56 -23.36
C LYS A 116 15.90 -16.82 -24.58
N ARG A 117 15.59 -15.53 -24.72
CA ARG A 117 16.07 -14.68 -25.82
C ARG A 117 17.35 -13.90 -25.44
N GLY A 118 17.97 -14.20 -24.31
CA GLY A 118 19.20 -13.55 -23.84
C GLY A 118 19.03 -12.08 -23.45
N MET A 119 17.80 -11.63 -23.10
CA MET A 119 17.58 -10.28 -22.62
C MET A 119 18.09 -10.16 -21.19
N THR A 120 18.81 -9.08 -20.90
CA THR A 120 19.33 -8.75 -19.57
C THR A 120 18.33 -7.95 -18.77
N GLU A 121 18.49 -7.92 -17.44
CA GLU A 121 17.66 -7.11 -16.56
C GLU A 121 17.72 -5.62 -16.94
N ASP A 122 18.90 -5.10 -17.27
CA ASP A 122 19.07 -3.72 -17.73
C ASP A 122 18.24 -3.41 -18.98
N SER A 123 18.18 -4.36 -19.91
CA SER A 123 17.36 -4.20 -21.14
C SER A 123 15.86 -4.22 -20.84
N LEU A 124 15.43 -4.98 -19.83
CA LEU A 124 14.03 -5.03 -19.41
C LEU A 124 13.62 -3.78 -18.62
N ASN A 125 14.54 -3.18 -17.89
CA ASN A 125 14.33 -1.95 -17.14
C ASN A 125 14.59 -0.68 -17.96
N ALA A 126 14.99 -0.82 -19.23
CA ALA A 126 15.19 0.33 -20.11
C ALA A 126 13.90 1.15 -20.24
N ALA A 127 14.04 2.48 -20.15
CA ALA A 127 12.89 3.36 -20.26
C ALA A 127 12.19 3.18 -21.62
N MET A 128 10.86 3.12 -21.60
CA MET A 128 10.09 3.08 -22.85
C MET A 128 10.33 4.36 -23.65
N PRO A 129 10.46 4.26 -25.00
CA PRO A 129 10.53 5.44 -25.83
C PRO A 129 9.26 6.27 -25.65
N LYS A 130 9.41 7.60 -25.67
CA LYS A 130 8.25 8.51 -25.61
C LYS A 130 7.33 8.20 -26.78
N ILE A 131 6.08 7.81 -26.49
CA ILE A 131 5.05 7.64 -27.50
C ILE A 131 4.58 9.05 -27.87
N ASP A 132 4.99 9.52 -29.03
CA ASP A 132 4.49 10.77 -29.61
C ASP A 132 3.07 10.51 -30.16
N ARG A 133 2.06 10.90 -29.38
CA ARG A 133 0.65 10.74 -29.74
C ARG A 133 0.16 11.77 -30.76
N GLU A 134 0.96 12.81 -31.04
CA GLU A 134 0.59 13.89 -31.97
C GLU A 134 0.80 13.50 -33.44
N ARG A 135 1.49 12.38 -33.72
CA ARG A 135 1.82 11.95 -35.08
C ARG A 135 0.77 11.11 -35.79
N SER A 136 -0.38 10.87 -35.14
CA SER A 136 -1.48 10.05 -35.74
C SER A 136 -2.38 10.84 -36.66
N ASP A 137 -2.27 12.18 -36.74
CA ASP A 137 -3.15 13.07 -37.51
C ASP A 137 -2.53 13.65 -38.79
N GLU A 138 -1.32 13.30 -39.14
CA GLU A 138 -0.80 13.64 -40.48
C GLU A 138 -1.39 12.68 -41.54
N SER A 139 -2.55 13.12 -42.01
CA SER A 139 -3.26 12.62 -43.19
C SER A 139 -2.36 12.27 -44.36
N VAL A 140 -2.58 11.10 -44.87
CA VAL A 140 -2.35 10.70 -46.25
C VAL A 140 -2.86 11.85 -47.16
N ARG A 141 -1.94 12.52 -47.82
CA ARG A 141 -2.16 13.24 -49.08
C ARG A 141 -1.41 12.55 -50.17
#